data_826b52f56c1417b7473e383f7e7ca953
#
_entry.id   826b52f56c1417b7473e383f7e7ca953
#
_cell.length_a   1.000
_cell.length_b   1.000
_cell.length_c   1.000
_cell.angle_alpha   90.00
_cell.angle_beta   90.00
_cell.angle_gamma   90.00
#
_symmetry.space_group_name_H-M   'P 1'
#
loop_
_entity.id
_entity.type
_entity.pdbx_description
1 polymer ?
#
loop_
_entity_poly.entity_id
_entity_poly.type
_entity_poly.pdbx_seq_one_letter_code
_entity_poly.pdbx_strand_id
1 'polypeptide(L)'
;MIQGLYKIFDHWHTRGTVWICSDPHFDDPEMVHLTPDKPSSEELVKLINSKVGRHDTLIILGDICNPEWVKQLRGYKILIAGNHDAGLSNYERINRTVQCSKDFYSTAEKAKADFLLGNHYENCEIIVRDKGEVWEIEADNHLFDEVYGGPLMIGEKLILSHEPVDVPWAFNIHGHDHSGWHGDDDHHLNVCLDRNEWTPLNFNRLEEWYSFKG
;
A
#
# COMPACT_ATOMS: atom_id res chain seq x y z
N MET A 1 -17.80 18.71 -10.08
CA MET A 1 -17.79 17.24 -10.00
C MET A 1 -16.59 16.73 -10.78
N ILE A 2 -15.62 16.13 -10.14
CA ILE A 2 -14.45 15.55 -10.80
C ILE A 2 -14.83 14.09 -11.16
N GLN A 3 -15.61 13.94 -12.24
CA GLN A 3 -16.14 12.63 -12.67
C GLN A 3 -15.06 11.56 -12.94
N GLY A 4 -13.81 11.97 -13.13
CA GLY A 4 -12.70 11.04 -13.36
C GLY A 4 -12.21 10.32 -12.11
N LEU A 5 -12.33 10.90 -10.93
CA LEU A 5 -11.85 10.31 -9.67
C LEU A 5 -12.71 9.13 -9.22
N TYR A 6 -14.03 9.17 -9.38
CA TYR A 6 -14.92 8.07 -9.01
C TYR A 6 -14.56 6.74 -9.69
N LYS A 7 -14.19 6.79 -10.97
CA LYS A 7 -13.87 5.57 -11.72
C LYS A 7 -12.52 4.97 -11.36
N ILE A 8 -11.60 5.78 -10.89
CA ILE A 8 -10.25 5.33 -10.50
C ILE A 8 -10.31 4.50 -9.22
N PHE A 9 -11.19 4.86 -8.27
CA PHE A 9 -11.26 4.24 -6.96
C PHE A 9 -12.36 3.17 -6.80
N ASP A 10 -13.27 3.04 -7.75
CA ASP A 10 -14.32 2.01 -7.75
C ASP A 10 -13.76 0.59 -7.64
N HIS A 11 -12.58 0.32 -8.18
CA HIS A 11 -11.97 -1.00 -8.16
C HIS A 11 -11.48 -1.45 -6.77
N TRP A 12 -11.26 -0.53 -5.83
CA TRP A 12 -10.88 -0.88 -4.46
C TRP A 12 -11.98 -1.70 -3.77
N HIS A 13 -13.23 -1.40 -4.04
CA HIS A 13 -14.39 -2.09 -3.46
C HIS A 13 -14.73 -3.42 -4.15
N THR A 14 -14.11 -3.73 -5.27
CA THR A 14 -14.41 -4.95 -6.05
C THR A 14 -13.65 -6.17 -5.56
N ARG A 15 -12.70 -6.03 -4.64
CA ARG A 15 -11.74 -7.08 -4.28
C ARG A 15 -12.01 -7.76 -2.94
N GLY A 16 -12.72 -7.29 -2.06
CA GLY A 16 -12.92 -7.79 -0.70
C GLY A 16 -13.10 -6.64 0.27
N THR A 17 -12.58 -6.79 1.48
CA THR A 17 -12.61 -5.71 2.46
C THR A 17 -11.51 -4.69 2.15
N VAL A 18 -11.85 -3.42 2.27
CA VAL A 18 -10.87 -2.34 2.23
C VAL A 18 -10.42 -2.02 3.66
N TRP A 19 -9.13 -2.07 3.89
CA TRP A 19 -8.47 -1.77 5.16
C TRP A 19 -7.63 -0.51 5.00
N ILE A 20 -7.56 0.30 6.06
CA ILE A 20 -6.78 1.54 6.05
C ILE A 20 -5.98 1.68 7.35
N CYS A 21 -4.76 2.17 7.23
CA CYS A 21 -3.89 2.54 8.34
C CYS A 21 -2.88 3.59 7.88
N SER A 22 -2.06 4.05 8.80
CA SER A 22 -0.96 4.98 8.54
C SER A 22 0.21 4.70 9.46
N ASP A 23 1.37 5.22 9.11
CA ASP A 23 2.54 5.36 9.96
C ASP A 23 3.08 4.03 10.52
N PRO A 24 3.36 3.02 9.67
CA PRO A 24 4.02 1.80 10.13
C PRO A 24 5.46 2.02 10.58
N HIS A 25 6.17 3.02 10.04
CA HIS A 25 7.56 3.33 10.36
C HIS A 25 8.43 2.10 10.50
N PHE A 26 8.43 1.24 9.48
CA PHE A 26 9.20 0.00 9.52
C PHE A 26 10.70 0.28 9.68
N ASP A 27 11.29 -0.34 10.71
CA ASP A 27 12.71 -0.21 11.08
C ASP A 27 13.18 1.23 11.36
N ASP A 28 12.26 2.13 11.68
CA ASP A 28 12.58 3.51 12.03
C ASP A 28 13.04 3.61 13.50
N PRO A 29 14.31 3.94 13.73
CA PRO A 29 14.85 4.04 15.10
C PRO A 29 14.35 5.29 15.85
N GLU A 30 13.87 6.31 15.14
CA GLU A 30 13.40 7.56 15.77
C GLU A 30 12.06 7.33 16.46
N MET A 31 11.25 6.41 15.96
CA MET A 31 9.94 6.07 16.52
C MET A 31 10.00 5.42 17.91
N VAL A 32 11.13 4.84 18.31
CA VAL A 32 11.30 4.25 19.67
C VAL A 32 11.11 5.28 20.77
N HIS A 33 11.37 6.56 20.49
CA HIS A 33 11.20 7.63 21.45
C HIS A 33 9.77 8.17 21.49
N LEU A 34 9.07 8.17 20.36
CA LEU A 34 7.70 8.68 20.24
C LEU A 34 6.67 7.63 20.66
N THR A 35 6.92 6.37 20.33
CA THR A 35 6.03 5.24 20.59
C THR A 35 6.81 4.07 21.17
N PRO A 36 7.12 4.09 22.51
CA PRO A 36 7.95 3.06 23.17
C PRO A 36 7.36 1.64 23.04
N ASP A 37 6.04 1.51 22.92
CA ASP A 37 5.33 0.24 22.81
C ASP A 37 5.20 -0.26 21.36
N LYS A 38 5.89 0.37 20.40
CA LYS A 38 5.86 -0.02 18.99
C LYS A 38 6.34 -1.47 18.82
N PRO A 39 5.54 -2.35 18.21
CA PRO A 39 5.98 -3.70 17.84
C PRO A 39 7.18 -3.67 16.92
N SER A 40 7.97 -4.73 16.91
CA SER A 40 8.98 -4.93 15.86
C SER A 40 8.32 -4.96 14.48
N SER A 41 9.08 -4.63 13.43
CA SER A 41 8.55 -4.63 12.05
C SER A 41 7.96 -5.98 11.66
N GLU A 42 8.57 -7.10 12.13
CA GLU A 42 8.05 -8.45 11.89
C GLU A 42 6.70 -8.69 12.60
N GLU A 43 6.55 -8.24 13.84
CA GLU A 43 5.29 -8.35 14.60
C GLU A 43 4.21 -7.45 13.98
N LEU A 44 4.58 -6.25 13.56
CA LEU A 44 3.68 -5.30 12.91
C LEU A 44 3.11 -5.89 11.61
N VAL A 45 3.94 -6.52 10.78
CA VAL A 45 3.48 -7.26 9.59
C VAL A 45 2.48 -8.36 9.98
N LYS A 46 2.72 -9.10 11.06
CA LYS A 46 1.80 -10.15 11.55
C LYS A 46 0.47 -9.55 12.00
N LEU A 47 0.49 -8.42 12.69
CA LEU A 47 -0.70 -7.71 13.19
C LEU A 47 -1.52 -7.18 12.00
N ILE A 48 -0.91 -6.51 11.04
CA ILE A 48 -1.56 -6.04 9.82
C ILE A 48 -2.18 -7.23 9.05
N ASN A 49 -1.40 -8.27 8.81
CA ASN A 49 -1.85 -9.47 8.10
C ASN A 49 -2.88 -10.31 8.86
N SER A 50 -3.07 -10.09 10.15
CA SER A 50 -4.17 -10.72 10.92
C SER A 50 -5.54 -10.20 10.51
N LYS A 51 -5.61 -8.98 9.97
CA LYS A 51 -6.81 -8.33 9.45
C LYS A 51 -6.92 -8.45 7.94
N VAL A 52 -5.82 -8.19 7.23
CA VAL A 52 -5.78 -8.11 5.77
C VAL A 52 -5.59 -9.50 5.15
N GLY A 53 -6.55 -9.91 4.34
CA GLY A 53 -6.50 -11.12 3.54
C GLY A 53 -5.87 -10.87 2.15
N ARG A 54 -5.58 -11.97 1.43
CA ARG A 54 -4.96 -11.90 0.08
C ARG A 54 -5.84 -11.21 -0.98
N HIS A 55 -7.14 -11.20 -0.78
CA HIS A 55 -8.12 -10.63 -1.71
C HIS A 55 -8.64 -9.26 -1.26
N ASP A 56 -8.14 -8.75 -0.15
CA ASP A 56 -8.51 -7.45 0.37
C ASP A 56 -7.67 -6.34 -0.27
N THR A 57 -8.05 -5.10 -0.01
CA THR A 57 -7.27 -3.90 -0.32
C THR A 57 -6.71 -3.31 0.96
N LEU A 58 -5.46 -2.92 0.97
CA LEU A 58 -4.79 -2.24 2.08
C LEU A 58 -4.32 -0.86 1.62
N ILE A 59 -4.89 0.18 2.21
CA ILE A 59 -4.48 1.57 2.00
C ILE A 59 -3.57 1.98 3.16
N ILE A 60 -2.38 2.49 2.85
CA ILE A 60 -1.45 3.04 3.84
C ILE A 60 -1.24 4.52 3.54
N LEU A 61 -1.52 5.36 4.55
CA LEU A 61 -1.39 6.81 4.43
C LEU A 61 0.00 7.29 4.86
N GLY A 62 1.03 6.70 4.26
CA GLY A 62 2.41 7.17 4.36
C GLY A 62 3.24 6.63 5.51
N ASP A 63 4.47 7.14 5.53
CA ASP A 63 5.53 6.86 6.50
C ASP A 63 5.90 5.39 6.64
N ILE A 64 6.23 4.80 5.49
CA ILE A 64 6.68 3.41 5.37
C ILE A 64 8.08 3.22 5.95
N CYS A 65 9.00 4.13 5.68
CA CYS A 65 10.45 4.12 5.98
C CYS A 65 11.20 2.98 5.28
N ASN A 66 10.97 1.72 5.62
CA ASN A 66 11.62 0.57 4.97
C ASN A 66 10.65 -0.24 4.11
N PRO A 67 10.69 -0.09 2.76
CA PRO A 67 9.77 -0.76 1.84
C PRO A 67 9.94 -2.29 1.75
N GLU A 68 11.06 -2.86 2.23
CA GLU A 68 11.28 -4.30 2.22
C GLU A 68 10.20 -5.08 3.01
N TRP A 69 9.64 -4.48 4.05
CA TRP A 69 8.56 -5.09 4.82
C TRP A 69 7.23 -5.12 4.08
N VAL A 70 7.02 -4.20 3.12
CA VAL A 70 5.81 -4.16 2.29
C VAL A 70 5.63 -5.42 1.46
N LYS A 71 6.73 -6.09 1.08
CA LYS A 71 6.72 -7.35 0.34
C LYS A 71 6.01 -8.49 1.09
N GLN A 72 5.95 -8.41 2.42
CA GLN A 72 5.32 -9.39 3.28
C GLN A 72 3.85 -9.07 3.61
N LEU A 73 3.39 -7.85 3.30
CA LEU A 73 2.01 -7.44 3.49
C LEU A 73 1.11 -8.10 2.43
N ARG A 74 -0.11 -8.46 2.87
CA ARG A 74 -1.12 -9.10 2.02
C ARG A 74 -2.02 -8.06 1.36
N GLY A 75 -2.74 -8.52 0.34
CA GLY A 75 -3.76 -7.75 -0.35
C GLY A 75 -3.22 -6.90 -1.52
N TYR A 76 -4.10 -6.15 -2.11
CA TYR A 76 -3.81 -5.09 -3.07
C TYR A 76 -3.38 -3.85 -2.28
N LYS A 77 -2.19 -3.37 -2.50
CA LYS A 77 -1.55 -2.37 -1.64
C LYS A 77 -1.52 -1.01 -2.32
N ILE A 78 -1.99 0.00 -1.60
CA ILE A 78 -2.07 1.39 -2.05
C ILE A 78 -1.31 2.26 -1.07
N LEU A 79 -0.39 3.09 -1.56
CA LEU A 79 0.33 4.09 -0.79
C LEU A 79 -0.13 5.50 -1.15
N ILE A 80 -0.48 6.27 -0.14
CA ILE A 80 -0.50 7.74 -0.21
C ILE A 80 0.71 8.20 0.60
N ALA A 81 1.72 8.73 -0.08
CA ALA A 81 3.03 8.96 0.52
C ALA A 81 3.01 10.00 1.64
N GLY A 82 3.79 9.74 2.66
CA GLY A 82 4.08 10.64 3.78
C GLY A 82 5.41 11.36 3.61
N ASN A 83 5.79 12.12 4.64
CA ASN A 83 7.00 12.92 4.63
C ASN A 83 8.29 12.08 4.79
N HIS A 84 8.20 10.85 5.32
CA HIS A 84 9.32 9.91 5.37
C HIS A 84 9.45 9.03 4.12
N ASP A 85 8.54 9.15 3.14
CA ASP A 85 8.53 8.37 1.90
C ASP A 85 9.25 9.12 0.77
N ALA A 86 10.56 9.16 0.80
CA ALA A 86 11.37 9.81 -0.23
C ALA A 86 11.60 8.90 -1.45
N GLY A 87 11.34 9.44 -2.67
CA GLY A 87 11.56 8.72 -3.92
C GLY A 87 10.47 7.69 -4.22
N LEU A 88 9.31 8.18 -4.65
CA LEU A 88 8.08 7.39 -4.87
C LEU A 88 8.28 6.15 -5.75
N SER A 89 9.18 6.21 -6.74
CA SER A 89 9.51 5.06 -7.60
C SER A 89 10.09 3.86 -6.83
N ASN A 90 10.63 4.09 -5.62
CA ASN A 90 11.16 3.01 -4.78
C ASN A 90 10.05 2.16 -4.14
N TYR A 91 8.81 2.64 -4.18
CA TYR A 91 7.64 1.97 -3.60
C TYR A 91 6.74 1.32 -4.65
N GLU A 92 6.91 1.67 -5.93
CA GLU A 92 6.06 1.16 -7.02
C GLU A 92 6.33 -0.32 -7.30
N ARG A 93 5.26 -1.04 -7.56
CA ARG A 93 5.33 -2.44 -7.93
C ARG A 93 5.86 -2.60 -9.35
N ILE A 94 6.88 -3.42 -9.48
CA ILE A 94 7.33 -3.98 -10.74
C ILE A 94 6.70 -5.37 -10.84
N ASN A 95 5.72 -5.53 -11.72
CA ASN A 95 5.17 -6.84 -12.06
C ASN A 95 5.20 -7.01 -13.58
N ARG A 96 6.04 -7.89 -14.09
CA ARG A 96 6.22 -8.10 -15.52
C ARG A 96 6.28 -9.57 -15.84
N THR A 97 5.41 -9.99 -16.75
CA THR A 97 5.37 -11.37 -17.26
C THR A 97 5.69 -11.38 -18.76
N VAL A 98 6.57 -12.26 -19.17
CA VAL A 98 6.88 -12.53 -20.59
C VAL A 98 6.78 -14.00 -20.91
N GLN A 99 6.52 -14.30 -22.18
CA GLN A 99 6.54 -15.66 -22.71
C GLN A 99 7.68 -15.80 -23.71
N CYS A 100 8.56 -16.76 -23.46
CA CYS A 100 9.73 -17.06 -24.28
C CYS A 100 9.54 -18.41 -24.99
N SER A 101 9.55 -18.43 -26.34
CA SER A 101 9.39 -19.67 -27.09
C SER A 101 10.54 -20.65 -26.84
N LYS A 102 10.23 -21.91 -26.66
CA LYS A 102 11.20 -23.00 -26.50
C LYS A 102 11.98 -23.29 -27.79
N ASP A 103 11.49 -22.84 -28.93
CA ASP A 103 12.23 -22.92 -30.20
C ASP A 103 13.51 -22.08 -30.17
N PHE A 104 13.48 -20.95 -29.43
CA PHE A 104 14.64 -20.06 -29.26
C PHE A 104 15.44 -20.34 -27.98
N TYR A 105 14.75 -20.75 -26.91
CA TYR A 105 15.34 -20.96 -25.59
C TYR A 105 15.18 -22.41 -25.16
N SER A 106 16.22 -23.22 -25.42
CA SER A 106 16.19 -24.66 -25.11
C SER A 106 16.09 -24.98 -23.62
N THR A 107 16.36 -24.03 -22.72
CA THR A 107 16.24 -24.19 -21.27
C THR A 107 15.69 -22.95 -20.59
N ALA A 108 15.07 -23.16 -19.41
CA ALA A 108 14.56 -22.08 -18.56
C ALA A 108 15.63 -21.06 -18.15
N GLU A 109 16.85 -21.55 -17.87
CA GLU A 109 17.98 -20.73 -17.45
C GLU A 109 18.40 -19.75 -18.56
N LYS A 110 18.41 -20.19 -19.83
CA LYS A 110 18.73 -19.33 -20.97
C LYS A 110 17.66 -18.27 -21.17
N ALA A 111 16.38 -18.65 -21.11
CA ALA A 111 15.27 -17.71 -21.22
C ALA A 111 15.29 -16.67 -20.08
N LYS A 112 15.53 -17.12 -18.83
CA LYS A 112 15.68 -16.25 -17.66
C LYS A 112 16.88 -15.30 -17.81
N ALA A 113 18.02 -15.79 -18.25
CA ALA A 113 19.23 -14.96 -18.41
C ALA A 113 18.99 -13.84 -19.44
N ASP A 114 18.34 -14.15 -20.56
CA ASP A 114 18.02 -13.16 -21.59
C ASP A 114 16.97 -12.14 -21.11
N PHE A 115 15.95 -12.62 -20.41
CA PHE A 115 14.93 -11.73 -19.80
C PHE A 115 15.54 -10.72 -18.83
N LEU A 116 16.55 -11.13 -18.05
CA LEU A 116 17.22 -10.27 -17.09
C LEU A 116 18.23 -9.32 -17.74
N LEU A 117 18.69 -9.63 -18.96
CA LEU A 117 19.70 -8.85 -19.64
C LEU A 117 19.20 -7.44 -19.99
N GLY A 118 19.83 -6.43 -19.41
CA GLY A 118 19.49 -5.02 -19.64
C GLY A 118 18.25 -4.52 -18.91
N ASN A 119 17.68 -5.33 -18.00
CA ASN A 119 16.56 -4.93 -17.15
C ASN A 119 17.02 -4.83 -15.68
N HIS A 120 16.45 -3.87 -14.95
CA HIS A 120 16.76 -3.64 -13.53
C HIS A 120 15.74 -4.38 -12.65
N TYR A 121 15.89 -5.71 -12.54
CA TYR A 121 15.02 -6.58 -11.71
C TYR A 121 15.76 -7.14 -10.49
N GLU A 122 16.77 -6.42 -10.00
CA GLU A 122 17.65 -6.89 -8.91
C GLU A 122 16.89 -7.16 -7.61
N ASN A 123 15.79 -6.41 -7.37
CA ASN A 123 14.93 -6.53 -6.17
C ASN A 123 13.63 -7.32 -6.44
N CYS A 124 13.54 -8.02 -7.57
CA CYS A 124 12.35 -8.79 -7.92
C CYS A 124 12.56 -10.28 -7.64
N GLU A 125 11.50 -10.93 -7.17
CA GLU A 125 11.39 -12.39 -7.26
C GLU A 125 11.20 -12.78 -8.72
N ILE A 126 11.99 -13.74 -9.21
CA ILE A 126 11.91 -14.22 -10.59
C ILE A 126 11.38 -15.66 -10.58
N ILE A 127 10.18 -15.82 -11.07
CA ILE A 127 9.52 -17.13 -11.19
C ILE A 127 9.51 -17.56 -12.66
N VAL A 128 9.95 -18.78 -12.93
CA VAL A 128 9.90 -19.39 -14.26
C VAL A 128 8.98 -20.58 -14.24
N ARG A 129 7.99 -20.60 -15.14
CA ARG A 129 7.03 -21.69 -15.29
C ARG A 129 7.12 -22.32 -16.67
N ASP A 130 7.06 -23.64 -16.72
CA ASP A 130 6.89 -24.38 -17.97
C ASP A 130 5.41 -24.35 -18.40
N LYS A 131 5.14 -23.79 -19.57
CA LYS A 131 3.80 -23.68 -20.17
C LYS A 131 3.73 -24.42 -21.52
N GLY A 132 4.36 -25.59 -21.60
CA GLY A 132 4.38 -26.41 -22.80
C GLY A 132 5.34 -25.89 -23.87
N GLU A 133 4.88 -25.06 -24.80
CA GLU A 133 5.71 -24.55 -25.90
C GLU A 133 6.51 -23.28 -25.52
N VAL A 134 6.24 -22.72 -24.36
CA VAL A 134 6.90 -21.51 -23.87
C VAL A 134 7.38 -21.63 -22.43
N TRP A 135 8.40 -20.86 -22.10
CA TRP A 135 8.75 -20.48 -20.73
C TRP A 135 8.02 -19.18 -20.37
N GLU A 136 7.20 -19.21 -19.34
CA GLU A 136 6.62 -18.01 -18.75
C GLU A 136 7.54 -17.53 -17.62
N ILE A 137 8.02 -16.29 -17.74
CA ILE A 137 8.92 -15.66 -16.77
C ILE A 137 8.22 -14.47 -16.18
N GLU A 138 8.10 -14.46 -14.87
CA GLU A 138 7.51 -13.37 -14.10
C GLU A 138 8.57 -12.74 -13.19
N ALA A 139 8.63 -11.41 -13.19
CA ALA A 139 9.41 -10.62 -12.23
C ALA A 139 8.42 -9.79 -11.40
N ASP A 140 8.50 -9.90 -10.07
CA ASP A 140 7.64 -9.17 -9.15
C ASP A 140 8.45 -8.73 -7.93
N ASN A 141 8.43 -7.43 -7.60
CA ASN A 141 9.06 -6.92 -6.38
C ASN A 141 8.10 -6.89 -5.18
N HIS A 142 6.83 -7.23 -5.39
CA HIS A 142 5.78 -7.30 -4.36
C HIS A 142 5.57 -6.01 -3.56
N LEU A 143 5.92 -4.85 -4.11
CA LEU A 143 5.68 -3.54 -3.51
C LEU A 143 4.24 -3.05 -3.72
N PHE A 144 4.01 -1.74 -3.69
CA PHE A 144 2.66 -1.17 -3.81
C PHE A 144 2.13 -1.26 -5.24
N ASP A 145 0.88 -1.69 -5.37
CA ASP A 145 0.15 -1.74 -6.64
C ASP A 145 -0.20 -0.35 -7.17
N GLU A 146 -0.42 0.61 -6.25
CA GLU A 146 -0.65 2.02 -6.56
C GLU A 146 0.14 2.91 -5.59
N VAL A 147 0.72 3.99 -6.11
CA VAL A 147 1.47 4.99 -5.32
C VAL A 147 1.04 6.39 -5.70
N TYR A 148 0.66 7.17 -4.71
CA TYR A 148 0.21 8.55 -4.86
C TYR A 148 1.09 9.49 -4.02
N GLY A 149 1.59 10.56 -4.63
CA GLY A 149 2.51 11.51 -4.01
C GLY A 149 1.87 12.58 -3.11
N GLY A 150 0.58 12.47 -2.83
CA GLY A 150 -0.12 13.46 -2.01
C GLY A 150 -1.61 13.14 -1.83
N PRO A 151 -2.35 14.04 -1.18
CA PRO A 151 -3.74 13.83 -0.83
C PRO A 151 -4.62 13.40 -2.00
N LEU A 152 -5.51 12.45 -1.74
CA LEU A 152 -6.52 12.00 -2.69
C LEU A 152 -7.92 12.41 -2.23
N MET A 153 -8.67 13.06 -3.11
CA MET A 153 -10.09 13.32 -2.89
C MET A 153 -10.90 12.15 -3.46
N ILE A 154 -11.60 11.46 -2.58
CA ILE A 154 -12.48 10.34 -2.93
C ILE A 154 -13.92 10.82 -2.88
N GLY A 155 -14.56 10.83 -4.04
CA GLY A 155 -15.86 11.46 -4.16
C GLY A 155 -15.79 12.98 -3.91
N GLU A 156 -16.88 13.54 -3.35
CA GLU A 156 -17.00 14.99 -3.13
C GLU A 156 -16.67 15.40 -1.69
N LYS A 157 -16.58 14.44 -0.76
CA LYS A 157 -16.57 14.71 0.67
C LYS A 157 -15.50 13.97 1.49
N LEU A 158 -14.69 13.13 0.89
CA LEU A 158 -13.66 12.38 1.59
C LEU A 158 -12.28 12.71 1.03
N ILE A 159 -11.35 13.02 1.91
CA ILE A 159 -9.94 13.20 1.60
C ILE A 159 -9.14 12.16 2.36
N LEU A 160 -8.26 11.43 1.65
CA LEU A 160 -7.23 10.61 2.24
C LEU A 160 -5.90 11.34 2.10
N SER A 161 -5.17 11.51 3.19
CA SER A 161 -3.88 12.19 3.20
C SER A 161 -2.98 11.61 4.28
N HIS A 162 -1.67 11.84 4.18
CA HIS A 162 -0.78 11.55 5.29
C HIS A 162 -0.95 12.61 6.40
N GLU A 163 -0.70 13.87 6.09
CA GLU A 163 -0.92 14.97 7.02
C GLU A 163 -2.40 15.37 7.10
N PRO A 164 -2.88 15.86 8.26
CA PRO A 164 -4.24 16.37 8.39
C PRO A 164 -4.49 17.57 7.45
N VAL A 165 -5.66 17.60 6.80
CA VAL A 165 -6.06 18.64 5.85
C VAL A 165 -7.43 19.19 6.21
N ASP A 166 -7.49 20.48 6.52
CA ASP A 166 -8.72 21.20 6.80
C ASP A 166 -9.43 21.64 5.53
N VAL A 167 -10.55 20.97 5.22
CA VAL A 167 -11.45 21.39 4.13
C VAL A 167 -12.89 21.47 4.67
N PRO A 168 -13.54 22.64 4.67
CA PRO A 168 -14.80 22.86 5.38
C PRO A 168 -15.97 21.97 4.98
N TRP A 169 -15.91 21.33 3.82
CA TRP A 169 -17.00 20.47 3.30
C TRP A 169 -16.61 19.00 3.16
N ALA A 170 -15.37 18.63 3.50
CA ALA A 170 -14.87 17.27 3.36
C ALA A 170 -14.45 16.70 4.71
N PHE A 171 -14.59 15.40 4.85
CA PHE A 171 -14.02 14.62 5.94
C PHE A 171 -12.62 14.18 5.55
N ASN A 172 -11.67 14.29 6.46
CA ASN A 172 -10.30 13.87 6.22
C ASN A 172 -9.93 12.64 7.06
N ILE A 173 -9.48 11.58 6.41
CA ILE A 173 -8.80 10.46 7.06
C ILE A 173 -7.31 10.64 6.84
N HIS A 174 -6.54 10.67 7.91
CA HIS A 174 -5.13 11.00 7.89
C HIS A 174 -4.30 10.17 8.87
N GLY A 175 -2.99 10.33 8.82
CA GLY A 175 -1.99 9.81 9.73
C GLY A 175 -1.19 10.92 10.40
N HIS A 176 0.14 10.74 10.43
CA HIS A 176 1.17 11.70 10.79
C HIS A 176 1.19 12.13 12.28
N ASP A 177 0.05 12.44 12.87
CA ASP A 177 -0.01 12.99 14.21
C ASP A 177 -0.06 11.91 15.30
N HIS A 178 1.10 11.46 15.74
CA HIS A 178 1.24 10.53 16.86
C HIS A 178 0.92 11.18 18.21
N SER A 179 0.93 12.52 18.29
CA SER A 179 0.66 13.24 19.54
C SER A 179 -0.81 13.28 19.92
N GLY A 180 -1.69 13.12 18.93
CA GLY A 180 -3.14 13.23 19.08
C GLY A 180 -3.66 14.65 19.17
N TRP A 181 -2.87 15.66 18.80
CA TRP A 181 -3.31 17.07 18.74
C TRP A 181 -4.36 17.29 17.65
N HIS A 182 -4.19 16.61 16.50
CA HIS A 182 -5.19 16.51 15.44
C HIS A 182 -5.82 15.11 15.54
N GLY A 183 -6.61 14.95 16.59
CA GLY A 183 -7.31 13.70 16.85
C GLY A 183 -8.62 13.60 16.06
N ASP A 184 -9.42 12.64 16.47
CA ASP A 184 -10.73 12.43 15.89
C ASP A 184 -11.69 13.57 16.28
N ASP A 185 -12.27 14.20 15.27
CA ASP A 185 -13.31 15.22 15.45
C ASP A 185 -14.41 15.01 14.39
N ASP A 186 -15.31 16.02 14.25
CA ASP A 186 -16.42 15.95 13.29
C ASP A 186 -15.97 15.92 11.81
N HIS A 187 -14.70 16.26 11.55
CA HIS A 187 -14.13 16.38 10.20
C HIS A 187 -12.85 15.57 9.97
N HIS A 188 -12.26 15.00 11.03
CA HIS A 188 -10.98 14.28 10.96
C HIS A 188 -11.03 12.94 11.64
N LEU A 189 -10.35 11.95 11.05
CA LEU A 189 -10.04 10.66 11.66
C LEU A 189 -8.55 10.34 11.47
N ASN A 190 -7.86 10.15 12.58
CA ASN A 190 -6.47 9.72 12.58
C ASN A 190 -6.40 8.19 12.60
N VAL A 191 -5.75 7.59 11.57
CA VAL A 191 -5.62 6.15 11.40
C VAL A 191 -4.20 5.63 11.64
N CYS A 192 -3.36 6.38 12.36
CA CYS A 192 -2.05 5.91 12.80
C CYS A 192 -2.19 4.56 13.54
N LEU A 193 -1.28 3.64 13.24
CA LEU A 193 -1.33 2.29 13.81
C LEU A 193 -1.17 2.27 15.33
N ASP A 194 -0.36 3.16 15.89
CA ASP A 194 -0.17 3.31 17.34
C ASP A 194 -1.45 3.73 18.09
N ARG A 195 -2.40 4.33 17.40
CA ARG A 195 -3.72 4.70 17.96
C ARG A 195 -4.77 3.60 17.82
N ASN A 196 -4.50 2.58 17.05
CA ASN A 196 -5.47 1.55 16.65
C ASN A 196 -4.97 0.14 16.96
N GLU A 197 -4.36 -0.05 18.14
CA GLU A 197 -3.83 -1.35 18.60
C GLU A 197 -2.91 -2.02 17.56
N TRP A 198 -2.19 -1.21 16.78
CA TRP A 198 -1.27 -1.63 15.73
C TRP A 198 -1.94 -2.45 14.61
N THR A 199 -3.25 -2.28 14.41
CA THR A 199 -4.01 -2.97 13.37
C THR A 199 -4.75 -2.01 12.45
N PRO A 200 -4.90 -2.33 11.15
CA PRO A 200 -5.68 -1.52 10.22
C PRO A 200 -7.16 -1.46 10.59
N LEU A 201 -7.80 -0.34 10.30
CA LEU A 201 -9.24 -0.15 10.43
C LEU A 201 -9.97 -0.62 9.17
N ASN A 202 -11.21 -1.09 9.36
CA ASN A 202 -12.07 -1.47 8.24
C ASN A 202 -12.70 -0.21 7.62
N PHE A 203 -12.22 0.15 6.42
CA PHE A 203 -12.64 1.35 5.71
C PHE A 203 -14.14 1.36 5.38
N ASN A 204 -14.71 0.21 5.03
CA ASN A 204 -16.14 0.11 4.73
C ASN A 204 -17.02 0.46 5.94
N ARG A 205 -16.54 0.14 7.16
CA ARG A 205 -17.26 0.53 8.40
C ARG A 205 -17.12 2.01 8.70
N LEU A 206 -16.00 2.63 8.34
CA LEU A 206 -15.80 4.06 8.50
C LEU A 206 -16.76 4.86 7.62
N GLU A 207 -16.99 4.41 6.37
CA GLU A 207 -18.00 5.01 5.48
C GLU A 207 -19.42 4.97 6.07
N GLU A 208 -19.75 3.93 6.82
CA GLU A 208 -21.05 3.82 7.50
C GLU A 208 -21.16 4.80 8.68
N TRP A 209 -20.07 4.99 9.42
CA TRP A 209 -20.08 5.82 10.64
C TRP A 209 -20.10 7.32 10.34
N TYR A 210 -19.33 7.75 9.36
CA TYR A 210 -19.15 9.18 9.06
C TYR A 210 -20.09 9.70 7.97
N SER A 211 -21.01 8.88 7.49
CA SER A 211 -22.06 9.29 6.51
C SER A 211 -21.51 10.12 5.35
N PHE A 212 -20.40 9.66 4.73
CA PHE A 212 -19.87 10.29 3.50
C PHE A 212 -20.88 10.29 2.35
N LYS A 213 -22.03 9.64 2.59
CA LYS A 213 -23.19 9.67 1.72
C LYS A 213 -23.95 10.96 1.99
N GLY A 214 -23.62 12.00 1.25
CA GLY A 214 -24.42 13.20 1.15
C GLY A 214 -25.62 13.02 0.30
#